data_bb96f068e514cc916f2cb990fe5a897a
#
_entry.id   bb96f068e514cc916f2cb990fe5a897a
#
_cell.length_a   1.000
_cell.length_b   1.000
_cell.length_c   1.000
_cell.angle_alpha   90.00
_cell.angle_beta   90.00
_cell.angle_gamma   90.00
#
_symmetry.space_group_name_H-M   'P 1'
#
loop_
_entity.id
_entity.type
_entity.pdbx_description
1 polymer ?
#
loop_
_entity_poly.entity_id
_entity_poly.type
_entity_poly.pdbx_seq_one_letter_code
_entity_poly.pdbx_strand_id
1 'polypeptide(L)'
;MTDLTEKKVLKFNIPKEKVSELSHLVKGDDDTFVKFFDGKDFGTIRLYEKMIDTMWAEARDTKDKLIEGYQKASNKEDVKTLVHQIYTVLLDLEHKYHVLQGLEQRYFDISISKGSEKA
;
A
#
# COMPACT_ATOMS: atom_id res chain seq x y z
N MET A 1 -14.16 -0.90 -10.41
CA MET A 1 -12.73 -1.15 -10.63
C MET A 1 -12.42 -2.61 -10.34
N THR A 2 -11.75 -3.28 -11.24
CA THR A 2 -11.42 -4.70 -11.06
C THR A 2 -10.32 -4.84 -10.00
N ASP A 3 -10.55 -5.71 -9.02
CA ASP A 3 -9.55 -6.00 -8.01
C ASP A 3 -8.51 -6.95 -8.60
N LEU A 4 -7.29 -6.46 -8.77
CA LEU A 4 -6.19 -7.24 -9.37
C LEU A 4 -5.77 -8.42 -8.50
N THR A 5 -5.99 -8.35 -7.18
CA THR A 5 -5.72 -9.48 -6.28
C THR A 5 -6.74 -10.60 -6.48
N GLU A 6 -8.01 -10.27 -6.72
CA GLU A 6 -9.03 -11.27 -7.02
C GLU A 6 -8.75 -11.99 -8.33
N LYS A 7 -8.20 -11.28 -9.32
CA LYS A 7 -7.77 -11.86 -10.58
C LYS A 7 -6.44 -12.61 -10.49
N LYS A 8 -5.83 -12.64 -9.32
CA LYS A 8 -4.53 -13.27 -9.07
C LYS A 8 -3.39 -12.69 -9.90
N VAL A 9 -3.54 -11.46 -10.38
CA VAL A 9 -2.47 -10.74 -11.09
C VAL A 9 -1.43 -10.23 -10.09
N LEU A 10 -1.91 -9.62 -9.00
CA LEU A 10 -1.05 -9.14 -7.93
C LEU A 10 -1.10 -10.11 -6.76
N LYS A 11 0.03 -10.65 -6.39
CA LYS A 11 0.19 -11.52 -5.23
C LYS A 11 1.14 -10.85 -4.26
N PHE A 12 0.69 -10.70 -3.02
CA PHE A 12 1.48 -10.03 -1.99
C PHE A 12 1.92 -11.02 -0.92
N ASN A 13 3.16 -10.89 -0.49
CA ASN A 13 3.76 -11.75 0.54
C ASN A 13 3.39 -11.24 1.94
N ILE A 14 2.10 -11.09 2.19
CA ILE A 14 1.53 -10.72 3.50
C ILE A 14 0.25 -11.54 3.69
N PRO A 15 -0.26 -11.67 4.93
CA PRO A 15 -1.48 -12.46 5.16
C PRO A 15 -2.67 -11.97 4.34
N LYS A 16 -3.48 -12.89 3.85
CA LYS A 16 -4.64 -12.60 2.99
C LYS A 16 -5.60 -11.59 3.61
N GLU A 17 -5.87 -11.73 4.90
CA GLU A 17 -6.76 -10.83 5.63
C GLU A 17 -6.22 -9.41 5.61
N LYS A 18 -4.89 -9.27 5.72
CA LYS A 18 -4.23 -7.96 5.68
C LYS A 18 -4.23 -7.36 4.28
N VAL A 19 -4.10 -8.19 3.25
CA VAL A 19 -4.20 -7.71 1.86
C VAL A 19 -5.58 -7.12 1.62
N SER A 20 -6.63 -7.81 2.02
CA SER A 20 -8.01 -7.36 1.85
C SER A 20 -8.27 -6.05 2.62
N GLU A 21 -7.87 -5.99 3.89
CA GLU A 21 -8.00 -4.80 4.73
C GLU A 21 -7.27 -3.61 4.14
N LEU A 22 -6.00 -3.79 3.77
CA LEU A 22 -5.19 -2.72 3.20
C LEU A 22 -5.70 -2.26 1.85
N SER A 23 -6.19 -3.17 1.01
CA SER A 23 -6.76 -2.81 -0.28
C SER A 23 -7.94 -1.85 -0.12
N HIS A 24 -8.82 -2.10 0.85
CA HIS A 24 -9.93 -1.21 1.16
C HIS A 24 -9.45 0.14 1.68
N LEU A 25 -8.51 0.12 2.62
CA LEU A 25 -7.97 1.34 3.21
C LEU A 25 -7.27 2.22 2.19
N VAL A 26 -6.50 1.61 1.30
CA VAL A 26 -5.71 2.33 0.29
C VAL A 26 -6.62 2.97 -0.77
N LYS A 27 -7.73 2.31 -1.12
CA LYS A 27 -8.69 2.84 -2.09
C LYS A 27 -9.63 3.88 -1.49
N GLY A 28 -9.78 3.90 -0.18
CA GLY A 28 -10.68 4.82 0.51
C GLY A 28 -10.12 6.23 0.61
N ASP A 29 -10.90 7.13 1.18
CA ASP A 29 -10.45 8.50 1.39
C ASP A 29 -9.43 8.59 2.52
N ASP A 30 -8.73 9.72 2.58
CA ASP A 30 -7.67 9.93 3.57
C ASP A 30 -8.24 10.02 4.99
N ASP A 31 -9.42 10.60 5.18
CA ASP A 31 -10.03 10.69 6.49
C ASP A 31 -10.33 9.32 7.07
N THR A 32 -10.90 8.42 6.27
CA THR A 32 -11.17 7.04 6.68
C THR A 32 -9.88 6.32 7.01
N PHE A 33 -8.86 6.52 6.19
CA PHE A 33 -7.53 5.93 6.41
C PHE A 33 -6.93 6.38 7.74
N VAL A 34 -6.94 7.68 8.00
CA VAL A 34 -6.39 8.25 9.23
C VAL A 34 -7.18 7.75 10.45
N LYS A 35 -8.51 7.73 10.37
CA LYS A 35 -9.38 7.26 11.47
C LYS A 35 -9.12 5.81 11.84
N PHE A 36 -8.76 4.99 10.87
CA PHE A 36 -8.42 3.59 11.14
C PHE A 36 -7.29 3.47 12.16
N PHE A 37 -6.37 4.42 12.16
CA PHE A 37 -5.21 4.38 13.06
C PHE A 37 -5.44 5.09 14.39
N ASP A 38 -6.62 5.66 14.61
CA ASP A 38 -6.97 6.26 15.91
C ASP A 38 -6.90 5.19 17.00
N GLY A 39 -6.18 5.49 18.07
CA GLY A 39 -6.03 4.58 19.20
C GLY A 39 -5.05 3.44 18.98
N LYS A 40 -4.45 3.33 17.83
CA LYS A 40 -3.44 2.31 17.55
C LYS A 40 -2.06 2.79 17.99
N ASP A 41 -1.21 1.85 18.38
CA ASP A 41 0.12 2.20 18.85
C ASP A 41 1.11 2.45 17.72
N PHE A 42 2.27 2.98 18.07
CA PHE A 42 3.33 3.30 17.14
C PHE A 42 3.83 2.07 16.37
N GLY A 43 3.93 0.93 17.04
CA GLY A 43 4.37 -0.32 16.42
C GLY A 43 3.41 -0.79 15.33
N THR A 44 2.11 -0.63 15.57
CA THR A 44 1.09 -0.97 14.59
C THR A 44 1.19 -0.09 13.34
N ILE A 45 1.40 1.21 13.53
CA ILE A 45 1.58 2.16 12.42
C ILE A 45 2.78 1.75 11.57
N ARG A 46 3.89 1.42 12.21
CA ARG A 46 5.10 0.98 11.51
C ARG A 46 4.90 -0.33 10.78
N LEU A 47 4.13 -1.25 11.36
CA LEU A 47 3.82 -2.52 10.70
C LEU A 47 3.04 -2.30 9.40
N TYR A 48 2.01 -1.44 9.44
CA TYR A 48 1.21 -1.14 8.26
C TYR A 48 2.03 -0.42 7.19
N GLU A 49 2.94 0.47 7.61
CA GLU A 49 3.86 1.13 6.70
C GLU A 49 4.72 0.11 5.93
N LYS A 50 5.25 -0.88 6.63
CA LYS A 50 6.04 -1.95 6.01
C LYS A 50 5.21 -2.79 5.04
N MET A 51 3.97 -3.09 5.42
CA MET A 51 3.08 -3.87 4.55
C MET A 51 2.73 -3.11 3.26
N ILE A 52 2.46 -1.82 3.37
CA ILE A 52 2.19 -0.98 2.19
C ILE A 52 3.42 -0.91 1.29
N ASP A 53 4.60 -0.77 1.88
CA ASP A 53 5.86 -0.76 1.13
C ASP A 53 6.09 -2.08 0.39
N THR A 54 5.79 -3.21 1.05
CA THR A 54 5.88 -4.53 0.43
C THR A 54 4.91 -4.65 -0.76
N MET A 55 3.67 -4.21 -0.58
CA MET A 55 2.68 -4.22 -1.64
C MET A 55 3.12 -3.37 -2.83
N TRP A 56 3.67 -2.20 -2.56
CA TRP A 56 4.17 -1.30 -3.61
C TRP A 56 5.30 -1.96 -4.40
N ALA A 57 6.28 -2.52 -3.71
CA ALA A 57 7.44 -3.17 -4.34
C ALA A 57 7.00 -4.36 -5.22
N GLU A 58 6.10 -5.19 -4.71
CA GLU A 58 5.62 -6.36 -5.44
C GLU A 58 4.75 -5.98 -6.63
N ALA A 59 3.91 -4.96 -6.49
CA ALA A 59 3.10 -4.45 -7.59
C ALA A 59 3.99 -3.86 -8.69
N ARG A 60 5.02 -3.10 -8.32
CA ARG A 60 5.99 -2.55 -9.27
C ARG A 60 6.70 -3.67 -10.02
N ASP A 61 7.09 -4.71 -9.32
CA ASP A 61 7.79 -5.86 -9.93
C ASP A 61 6.91 -6.55 -10.97
N THR A 62 5.65 -6.77 -10.64
CA THR A 62 4.68 -7.35 -11.58
C THR A 62 4.49 -6.47 -12.80
N LYS A 63 4.36 -5.16 -12.60
CA LYS A 63 4.26 -4.19 -13.69
C LYS A 63 5.48 -4.27 -14.60
N ASP A 64 6.66 -4.29 -14.05
CA ASP A 64 7.91 -4.35 -14.83
C ASP A 64 7.97 -5.62 -15.69
N LYS A 65 7.58 -6.75 -15.12
CA LYS A 65 7.53 -8.03 -15.87
C LYS A 65 6.53 -7.98 -17.02
N LEU A 66 5.38 -7.36 -16.80
CA LEU A 66 4.37 -7.20 -17.84
C LEU A 66 4.89 -6.30 -18.97
N ILE A 67 5.57 -5.24 -18.63
CA ILE A 67 6.16 -4.33 -19.62
C ILE A 67 7.23 -5.06 -20.44
N GLU A 68 8.10 -5.82 -19.78
CA GLU A 68 9.14 -6.59 -20.43
C GLU A 68 8.58 -7.63 -21.40
N GLY A 69 7.45 -8.25 -21.05
CA GLY A 69 6.80 -9.26 -21.86
C GLY A 69 5.84 -8.72 -22.92
N TYR A 70 5.61 -7.41 -22.97
CA TYR A 70 4.59 -6.81 -23.82
C TYR A 70 4.77 -7.14 -25.29
N GLN A 71 5.98 -7.05 -25.82
CA GLN A 71 6.26 -7.27 -27.24
C GLN A 71 5.97 -8.70 -27.67
N LYS A 72 6.10 -9.66 -26.75
CA LYS A 72 5.89 -11.09 -27.02
C LYS A 72 4.50 -11.57 -26.61
N ALA A 73 3.68 -10.69 -26.04
CA ALA A 73 2.36 -11.09 -25.53
C ALA A 73 1.42 -11.40 -26.69
N SER A 74 0.61 -12.45 -26.53
CA SER A 74 -0.42 -12.81 -27.50
C SER A 74 -1.60 -11.83 -27.44
N ASN A 75 -1.85 -11.25 -26.28
CA ASN A 75 -2.92 -10.26 -26.08
C ASN A 75 -2.34 -8.97 -25.53
N LYS A 76 -1.82 -8.12 -26.41
CA LYS A 76 -1.16 -6.87 -26.02
C LYS A 76 -2.10 -5.88 -25.35
N GLU A 77 -3.37 -5.84 -25.77
CA GLU A 77 -4.33 -4.91 -25.17
C GLU A 77 -4.62 -5.27 -23.72
N ASP A 78 -4.71 -6.56 -23.38
CA ASP A 78 -4.89 -6.98 -21.98
C ASP A 78 -3.68 -6.62 -21.14
N VAL A 79 -2.48 -6.83 -21.66
CA VAL A 79 -1.24 -6.47 -20.95
C VAL A 79 -1.20 -4.98 -20.69
N LYS A 80 -1.53 -4.17 -21.70
CA LYS A 80 -1.58 -2.72 -21.56
C LYS A 80 -2.58 -2.29 -20.49
N THR A 81 -3.77 -2.87 -20.49
CA THR A 81 -4.81 -2.56 -19.51
C THR A 81 -4.34 -2.91 -18.10
N LEU A 82 -3.74 -4.08 -17.91
CA LEU A 82 -3.20 -4.50 -16.62
C LEU A 82 -2.12 -3.56 -16.12
N VAL A 83 -1.20 -3.16 -17.00
CA VAL A 83 -0.13 -2.23 -16.64
C VAL A 83 -0.71 -0.90 -16.16
N HIS A 84 -1.72 -0.37 -16.86
CA HIS A 84 -2.37 0.88 -16.46
C HIS A 84 -3.08 0.75 -15.10
N GLN A 85 -3.73 -0.39 -14.86
CA GLN A 85 -4.38 -0.65 -13.57
C GLN A 85 -3.36 -0.71 -12.44
N ILE A 86 -2.19 -1.31 -12.71
CA ILE A 86 -1.12 -1.39 -11.70
C ILE A 86 -0.55 -0.02 -11.41
N TYR A 87 -0.40 0.86 -12.41
CA TYR A 87 0.01 2.24 -12.16
C TYR A 87 -0.92 2.93 -11.17
N THR A 88 -2.23 2.74 -11.32
CA THR A 88 -3.21 3.32 -10.38
C THR A 88 -3.00 2.76 -8.98
N VAL A 89 -2.79 1.46 -8.85
CA VAL A 89 -2.52 0.82 -7.55
C VAL A 89 -1.26 1.40 -6.91
N LEU A 90 -0.20 1.56 -7.70
CA LEU A 90 1.08 2.11 -7.20
C LEU A 90 0.90 3.54 -6.68
N LEU A 91 0.17 4.38 -7.41
CA LEU A 91 -0.09 5.76 -6.98
C LEU A 91 -0.90 5.80 -5.70
N ASP A 92 -1.92 4.95 -5.58
CA ASP A 92 -2.75 4.89 -4.37
C ASP A 92 -1.93 4.43 -3.16
N LEU A 93 -1.10 3.41 -3.33
CA LEU A 93 -0.21 2.92 -2.28
C LEU A 93 0.79 3.99 -1.85
N GLU A 94 1.41 4.66 -2.80
CA GLU A 94 2.37 5.71 -2.54
C GLU A 94 1.74 6.87 -1.77
N HIS A 95 0.55 7.30 -2.18
CA HIS A 95 -0.16 8.38 -1.50
C HIS A 95 -0.46 8.02 -0.05
N LYS A 96 -1.00 6.82 0.19
CA LYS A 96 -1.33 6.38 1.55
C LYS A 96 -0.07 6.15 2.39
N TYR A 97 1.01 5.72 1.77
CA TYR A 97 2.29 5.61 2.46
C TYR A 97 2.73 6.96 3.01
N HIS A 98 2.61 8.03 2.22
CA HIS A 98 2.97 9.38 2.67
C HIS A 98 2.06 9.87 3.78
N VAL A 99 0.75 9.58 3.70
CA VAL A 99 -0.18 9.91 4.79
C VAL A 99 0.24 9.19 6.07
N LEU A 100 0.58 7.91 5.95
CA LEU A 100 0.98 7.10 7.10
C LEU A 100 2.31 7.58 7.70
N GLN A 101 3.25 8.03 6.88
CA GLN A 101 4.50 8.62 7.38
C GLN A 101 4.24 9.86 8.21
N GLY A 102 3.28 10.67 7.81
CA GLY A 102 2.87 11.84 8.60
C GLY A 102 2.32 11.45 9.96
N LEU A 103 1.53 10.38 10.02
CA LEU A 103 1.03 9.84 11.29
C LEU A 103 2.17 9.28 12.14
N GLU A 104 3.07 8.52 11.53
CA GLU A 104 4.24 7.97 12.22
C GLU A 104 5.06 9.06 12.88
N GLN A 105 5.36 10.12 12.14
CA GLN A 105 6.14 11.24 12.65
C GLN A 105 5.46 11.88 13.85
N ARG A 106 4.15 12.09 13.76
CA ARG A 106 3.38 12.70 14.84
C ARG A 106 3.40 11.85 16.11
N TYR A 107 3.22 10.55 15.97
CA TYR A 107 3.28 9.62 17.11
C TYR A 107 4.69 9.54 17.70
N PHE A 108 5.69 9.58 16.87
CA PHE A 108 7.08 9.59 17.31
C PHE A 108 7.40 10.84 18.14
N ASP A 109 6.98 12.00 17.67
CA ASP A 109 7.18 13.27 18.37
C ASP A 109 6.49 13.29 19.74
N ILE A 110 5.27 12.77 19.81
CA ILE A 110 4.53 12.63 21.06
C ILE A 110 5.26 11.70 22.03
N SER A 111 5.77 10.58 21.54
CA SER A 111 6.49 9.62 22.36
C SER A 111 7.76 10.22 22.95
N ILE A 112 8.51 10.98 22.15
CA ILE A 112 9.72 11.67 22.61
C ILE A 112 9.38 12.71 23.67
N SER A 113 8.34 13.52 23.44
CA SER A 113 7.89 14.54 24.41
C SER A 113 7.54 13.93 25.75
N LYS A 114 6.78 12.82 25.73
CA LYS A 114 6.42 12.11 26.97
C LYS A 114 7.63 11.54 27.68
N GLY A 115 8.59 11.02 26.93
CA GLY A 115 9.85 10.51 27.46
C GLY A 115 10.66 11.61 28.13
N SER A 116 10.73 12.79 27.51
CA SER A 116 11.43 13.96 28.05
C SER A 116 10.78 14.46 29.34
N GLU A 117 9.46 14.45 29.41
CA GLU A 117 8.72 14.89 30.59
C GLU A 117 8.96 13.98 31.80
N LYS A 118 9.26 12.72 31.55
CA LYS A 118 9.53 11.75 32.61
C LYS A 118 10.97 11.78 33.10
N ALA A 119 11.82 12.44 32.37
CA ALA A 119 13.21 12.62 32.78
C ALA A 119 13.32 13.77 33.79
#